data_920854047f77ab98e9c2b3dc0ebf4606
#
_entry.id   920854047f77ab98e9c2b3dc0ebf4606
#
_cell.length_a   1.000
_cell.length_b   1.000
_cell.length_c   1.000
_cell.angle_alpha   90.00
_cell.angle_beta   90.00
_cell.angle_gamma   90.00
#
_symmetry.space_group_name_H-M   'P 1'
#
loop_
_entity.id
_entity.type
_entity.pdbx_description
1 polymer ?
#
loop_
_entity_poly.entity_id
_entity_poly.type
_entity_poly.pdbx_seq_one_letter_code
_entity_poly.pdbx_strand_id
1 'polypeptide(L)'
;DYKGQRALPRDFSIELKQGSITNQRRSGRCWMFASLNTLRYELMHQWGLDDFEFSETYLFFWDAMEKSNTYLENVFATLDEPTDSRLFQEINYGPADDGGWWQMFAALVDKYGLVPKSAYPESANSKDSDAFKQYLNSRLRQFAADLRERYAAGATVDELRAVKDDDMSTVYRMCAISLGEPPEKFDFLARVSDDDKKDDKKSGEDEADKPKTGKDERRQIRETGITPMEFYKKYVPVDVDDLVTLCNVPMASRPFNKRYRIRYTANVAEAGDMEFVNVPLDVFKKAAVDQISAGHPIWFACDCTQFSLRAAGYFDCDSVRVDQLFGTDFDFDKAHGLEYGDSPSNHAMTL
;
A
#
# COMPACT_ATOMS: atom_id res chain seq x y z
N ASP A 1 26.72 -23.14 11.23
CA ASP A 1 25.53 -22.29 11.08
C ASP A 1 25.69 -21.45 9.82
N TYR A 2 24.82 -21.63 8.84
CA TYR A 2 24.85 -20.91 7.56
C TYR A 2 24.25 -19.49 7.64
N LYS A 3 23.72 -19.08 8.79
CA LYS A 3 23.22 -17.74 9.01
C LYS A 3 24.36 -16.77 9.23
N GLY A 4 24.35 -15.66 8.55
CA GLY A 4 25.29 -14.57 8.76
C GLY A 4 25.23 -14.06 10.21
N GLN A 5 26.37 -13.90 10.85
CA GLN A 5 26.49 -13.27 12.16
C GLN A 5 27.14 -11.90 11.97
N ARG A 6 26.35 -10.89 11.72
CA ARG A 6 26.84 -9.52 11.59
C ARG A 6 26.26 -8.65 12.70
N ALA A 7 27.13 -8.03 13.49
CA ALA A 7 26.71 -6.97 14.40
C ALA A 7 26.43 -5.71 13.58
N LEU A 8 25.17 -5.39 13.38
CA LEU A 8 24.77 -4.12 12.74
C LEU A 8 24.58 -3.05 13.81
N PRO A 9 25.09 -1.82 13.59
CA PRO A 9 24.80 -0.70 14.48
C PRO A 9 23.28 -0.45 14.49
N ARG A 10 22.75 -0.10 15.66
CA ARG A 10 21.34 0.26 15.85
C ARG A 10 21.18 1.74 16.23
N ASP A 11 22.24 2.51 16.12
CA ASP A 11 22.23 3.94 16.32
C ASP A 11 22.02 4.64 14.99
N PHE A 12 20.98 5.46 14.92
CA PHE A 12 20.61 6.21 13.73
C PHE A 12 20.78 7.70 13.99
N SER A 13 21.26 8.43 12.99
CA SER A 13 21.42 9.89 13.06
C SER A 13 20.08 10.64 13.03
N ILE A 14 19.04 9.99 12.47
CA ILE A 14 17.69 10.52 12.36
C ILE A 14 16.73 9.38 12.72
N GLU A 15 15.83 9.65 13.65
CA GLU A 15 14.71 8.78 14.00
C GLU A 15 13.40 9.57 13.86
N LEU A 16 12.50 9.11 13.01
CA LEU A 16 11.15 9.64 12.91
C LEU A 16 10.27 8.93 13.95
N LYS A 17 9.68 9.67 14.88
CA LYS A 17 8.84 9.11 15.94
C LYS A 17 7.51 8.63 15.33
N GLN A 18 7.39 7.33 15.15
CA GLN A 18 6.14 6.68 14.70
C GLN A 18 5.27 6.25 15.88
N GLY A 19 3.99 6.05 15.62
CA GLY A 19 3.06 5.43 16.57
C GLY A 19 3.30 3.92 16.75
N SER A 20 2.31 3.24 17.30
CA SER A 20 2.34 1.78 17.46
C SER A 20 2.50 1.06 16.13
N ILE A 21 3.13 -0.13 16.15
CA ILE A 21 3.33 -0.96 14.96
C ILE A 21 1.98 -1.48 14.48
N THR A 22 1.65 -1.20 13.21
CA THR A 22 0.49 -1.77 12.52
C THR A 22 0.79 -3.17 12.00
N ASN A 23 -0.23 -3.99 11.81
CA ASN A 23 -0.04 -5.39 11.45
C ASN A 23 -1.07 -5.87 10.44
N GLN A 24 -0.63 -6.15 9.22
CA GLN A 24 -1.48 -6.65 8.13
C GLN A 24 -2.01 -8.09 8.34
N ARG A 25 -1.50 -8.81 9.35
CA ARG A 25 -1.84 -10.20 9.63
C ARG A 25 -1.58 -11.12 8.42
N ARG A 26 -2.53 -11.99 8.08
CA ARG A 26 -2.46 -12.92 6.94
C ARG A 26 -3.18 -12.34 5.72
N SER A 27 -2.67 -11.20 5.23
CA SER A 27 -3.17 -10.56 4.01
C SER A 27 -2.02 -9.96 3.22
N GLY A 28 -2.20 -9.75 1.92
CA GLY A 28 -1.21 -9.11 1.04
C GLY A 28 -1.30 -7.59 1.03
N ARG A 29 -1.79 -6.95 2.10
CA ARG A 29 -2.02 -5.50 2.19
C ARG A 29 -0.80 -4.69 2.65
N CYS A 30 0.42 -5.23 2.57
CA CYS A 30 1.62 -4.52 3.02
C CYS A 30 1.76 -3.12 2.41
N TRP A 31 1.52 -3.00 1.11
CA TRP A 31 1.57 -1.74 0.37
C TRP A 31 0.59 -0.69 0.92
N MET A 32 -0.62 -1.10 1.29
CA MET A 32 -1.66 -0.23 1.85
C MET A 32 -1.31 0.18 3.29
N PHE A 33 -0.85 -0.76 4.13
CA PHE A 33 -0.36 -0.46 5.48
C PHE A 33 0.82 0.49 5.45
N ALA A 34 1.79 0.26 4.57
CA ALA A 34 2.95 1.16 4.40
C ALA A 34 2.51 2.57 3.97
N SER A 35 1.59 2.67 3.01
CA SER A 35 1.08 3.97 2.55
C SER A 35 0.32 4.72 3.65
N LEU A 36 -0.58 4.04 4.35
CA LEU A 36 -1.31 4.65 5.47
C LEU A 36 -0.38 5.04 6.62
N ASN A 37 0.70 4.30 6.85
CA ASN A 37 1.70 4.64 7.86
C ASN A 37 2.47 5.92 7.50
N THR A 38 2.75 6.20 6.22
CA THR A 38 3.33 7.49 5.82
C THR A 38 2.38 8.65 6.09
N LEU A 39 1.10 8.51 5.73
CA LEU A 39 0.10 9.56 5.97
C LEU A 39 -0.20 9.78 7.46
N ARG A 40 -0.31 8.69 8.24
CA ARG A 40 -0.60 8.81 9.68
C ARG A 40 0.53 9.50 10.43
N TYR A 41 1.78 9.31 10.01
CA TYR A 41 2.92 10.00 10.61
C TYR A 41 2.75 11.52 10.52
N GLU A 42 2.46 12.04 9.34
CA GLU A 42 2.24 13.47 9.11
C GLU A 42 1.05 14.02 9.92
N LEU A 43 -0.05 13.26 9.94
CA LEU A 43 -1.24 13.64 10.72
C LEU A 43 -0.94 13.65 12.23
N MET A 44 -0.26 12.61 12.73
CA MET A 44 0.09 12.50 14.14
C MET A 44 1.03 13.63 14.55
N HIS A 45 1.98 13.98 13.69
CA HIS A 45 2.90 15.07 13.93
C HIS A 45 2.16 16.41 13.99
N GLN A 46 1.29 16.68 13.02
CA GLN A 46 0.46 17.89 12.98
C GLN A 46 -0.48 18.02 14.19
N TRP A 47 -0.97 16.90 14.71
CA TRP A 47 -1.92 16.90 15.83
C TRP A 47 -1.29 16.66 17.20
N GLY A 48 0.03 16.45 17.26
CA GLY A 48 0.75 16.12 18.49
C GLY A 48 0.22 14.84 19.15
N LEU A 49 -0.13 13.83 18.34
CA LEU A 49 -0.63 12.55 18.83
C LEU A 49 0.51 11.56 19.03
N ASP A 50 0.40 10.74 20.06
CA ASP A 50 1.33 9.62 20.29
C ASP A 50 0.97 8.41 19.43
N ASP A 51 -0.29 8.25 19.05
CA ASP A 51 -0.76 7.16 18.21
C ASP A 51 -2.05 7.52 17.46
N PHE A 52 -2.16 7.01 16.23
CA PHE A 52 -3.34 7.11 15.37
C PHE A 52 -3.27 6.00 14.33
N GLU A 53 -4.39 5.53 13.84
CA GLU A 53 -4.45 4.55 12.77
C GLU A 53 -5.65 4.84 11.84
N PHE A 54 -5.37 4.86 10.53
CA PHE A 54 -6.42 4.84 9.52
C PHE A 54 -6.99 3.43 9.36
N SER A 55 -8.17 3.31 8.77
CA SER A 55 -8.76 2.02 8.45
C SER A 55 -8.19 1.47 7.15
N GLU A 56 -7.39 0.44 7.25
CA GLU A 56 -6.92 -0.31 6.09
C GLU A 56 -8.04 -1.15 5.46
N THR A 57 -8.99 -1.59 6.27
CA THR A 57 -10.16 -2.36 5.79
C THR A 57 -11.05 -1.53 4.88
N TYR A 58 -11.14 -0.20 5.12
CA TYR A 58 -11.90 0.72 4.28
C TYR A 58 -11.35 0.75 2.85
N LEU A 59 -10.06 1.00 2.71
CA LEU A 59 -9.43 0.99 1.39
C LEU A 59 -9.37 -0.43 0.78
N PHE A 60 -9.25 -1.46 1.60
CA PHE A 60 -9.27 -2.85 1.14
C PHE A 60 -10.62 -3.25 0.52
N PHE A 61 -11.73 -2.75 1.08
CA PHE A 61 -13.05 -2.93 0.49
C PHE A 61 -13.10 -2.33 -0.93
N TRP A 62 -12.70 -1.08 -1.04
CA TRP A 62 -12.71 -0.38 -2.32
C TRP A 62 -11.69 -0.92 -3.32
N ASP A 63 -10.52 -1.35 -2.85
CA ASP A 63 -9.53 -2.03 -3.70
C ASP A 63 -10.09 -3.32 -4.31
N ALA A 64 -10.79 -4.12 -3.51
CA ALA A 64 -11.44 -5.34 -4.02
C ALA A 64 -12.52 -5.02 -5.06
N MET A 65 -13.32 -3.97 -4.85
CA MET A 65 -14.32 -3.50 -5.80
C MET A 65 -13.67 -3.00 -7.09
N GLU A 66 -12.70 -2.12 -6.99
CA GLU A 66 -12.05 -1.49 -8.14
C GLU A 66 -11.21 -2.46 -8.96
N LYS A 67 -10.44 -3.34 -8.31
CA LYS A 67 -9.72 -4.41 -9.02
C LYS A 67 -10.68 -5.33 -9.77
N SER A 68 -11.82 -5.65 -9.18
CA SER A 68 -12.85 -6.46 -9.85
C SER A 68 -13.41 -5.75 -11.08
N ASN A 69 -13.71 -4.46 -10.97
CA ASN A 69 -14.14 -3.63 -12.08
C ASN A 69 -13.09 -3.55 -13.18
N THR A 70 -11.84 -3.24 -12.81
CA THR A 70 -10.71 -3.12 -13.76
C THR A 70 -10.39 -4.45 -14.43
N TYR A 71 -10.47 -5.56 -13.70
CA TYR A 71 -10.32 -6.89 -14.29
C TYR A 71 -11.36 -7.12 -15.39
N LEU A 72 -12.63 -6.82 -15.14
CA LEU A 72 -13.69 -6.97 -16.16
C LEU A 72 -13.51 -5.99 -17.34
N GLU A 73 -13.02 -4.77 -17.11
CA GLU A 73 -12.64 -3.86 -18.21
C GLU A 73 -11.46 -4.42 -19.03
N ASN A 74 -10.48 -5.05 -18.38
CA ASN A 74 -9.40 -5.73 -19.08
C ASN A 74 -9.88 -6.96 -19.86
N VAL A 75 -10.91 -7.67 -19.37
CA VAL A 75 -11.59 -8.73 -20.13
C VAL A 75 -12.24 -8.16 -21.38
N PHE A 76 -12.96 -7.02 -21.30
CA PHE A 76 -13.51 -6.34 -22.48
C PHE A 76 -12.41 -5.94 -23.47
N ALA A 77 -11.29 -5.40 -22.99
CA ALA A 77 -10.18 -4.99 -23.86
C ALA A 77 -9.47 -6.17 -24.53
N THR A 78 -9.72 -7.39 -24.10
CA THR A 78 -9.06 -8.62 -24.58
C THR A 78 -10.05 -9.69 -25.07
N LEU A 79 -11.29 -9.31 -25.42
CA LEU A 79 -12.30 -10.27 -25.92
C LEU A 79 -11.84 -11.05 -27.14
N ASP A 80 -11.07 -10.42 -28.03
CA ASP A 80 -10.53 -11.04 -29.25
C ASP A 80 -9.23 -11.84 -29.01
N GLU A 81 -8.61 -11.72 -27.81
CA GLU A 81 -7.41 -12.46 -27.47
C GLU A 81 -7.74 -13.93 -27.17
N PRO A 82 -6.94 -14.90 -27.64
CA PRO A 82 -7.09 -16.28 -27.19
C PRO A 82 -6.89 -16.42 -25.68
N THR A 83 -7.61 -17.37 -25.06
CA THR A 83 -7.50 -17.60 -23.61
C THR A 83 -6.12 -18.12 -23.18
N ASP A 84 -5.33 -18.67 -24.09
CA ASP A 84 -3.94 -19.12 -23.87
C ASP A 84 -2.90 -18.06 -24.27
N SER A 85 -3.32 -16.86 -24.70
CA SER A 85 -2.38 -15.77 -24.93
C SER A 85 -1.69 -15.35 -23.63
N ARG A 86 -0.40 -14.99 -23.73
CA ARG A 86 0.36 -14.52 -22.55
C ARG A 86 -0.32 -13.33 -21.87
N LEU A 87 -0.90 -12.41 -22.65
CA LEU A 87 -1.57 -11.23 -22.12
C LEU A 87 -2.80 -11.62 -21.30
N PHE A 88 -3.67 -12.47 -21.83
CA PHE A 88 -4.86 -12.89 -21.10
C PHE A 88 -4.52 -13.72 -19.87
N GLN A 89 -3.53 -14.59 -19.95
CA GLN A 89 -3.07 -15.37 -18.80
C GLN A 89 -2.53 -14.47 -17.67
N GLU A 90 -1.79 -13.41 -18.00
CA GLU A 90 -1.32 -12.44 -17.03
C GLU A 90 -2.46 -11.69 -16.35
N ILE A 91 -3.41 -11.15 -17.12
CA ILE A 91 -4.61 -10.49 -16.60
C ILE A 91 -5.42 -11.43 -15.71
N ASN A 92 -5.53 -12.70 -16.09
CA ASN A 92 -6.35 -13.69 -15.41
C ASN A 92 -5.65 -14.37 -14.22
N TYR A 93 -4.36 -14.11 -13.99
CA TYR A 93 -3.58 -14.76 -12.92
C TYR A 93 -4.14 -14.42 -11.52
N GLY A 94 -4.35 -13.15 -11.23
CA GLY A 94 -4.87 -12.68 -9.95
C GLY A 94 -5.86 -11.54 -10.10
N PRO A 95 -7.11 -11.79 -10.55
CA PRO A 95 -8.08 -10.74 -10.91
C PRO A 95 -8.26 -9.63 -9.87
N ALA A 96 -8.27 -10.00 -8.58
CA ALA A 96 -8.43 -9.05 -7.48
C ALA A 96 -7.53 -9.43 -6.29
N ASP A 97 -6.27 -9.82 -6.56
CA ASP A 97 -5.30 -10.17 -5.53
C ASP A 97 -4.95 -8.98 -4.63
N ASP A 98 -4.45 -9.27 -3.42
CA ASP A 98 -4.20 -8.26 -2.38
C ASP A 98 -3.04 -7.29 -2.69
N GLY A 99 -2.07 -7.69 -3.51
CA GLY A 99 -0.87 -6.89 -3.83
C GLY A 99 -1.17 -5.53 -4.45
N GLY A 100 -0.23 -4.61 -4.35
CA GLY A 100 -0.35 -3.27 -4.94
C GLY A 100 0.87 -2.39 -4.70
N TRP A 101 0.79 -1.15 -5.13
CA TRP A 101 1.84 -0.14 -5.06
C TRP A 101 1.25 1.24 -4.79
N TRP A 102 2.13 2.25 -4.70
CA TRP A 102 1.75 3.60 -4.31
C TRP A 102 0.62 4.20 -5.16
N GLN A 103 0.68 4.12 -6.50
CA GLN A 103 -0.36 4.71 -7.36
C GLN A 103 -1.74 4.07 -7.17
N MET A 104 -1.80 2.77 -6.87
CA MET A 104 -3.06 2.12 -6.51
C MET A 104 -3.64 2.69 -5.22
N PHE A 105 -2.77 2.96 -4.24
CA PHE A 105 -3.18 3.59 -2.99
C PHE A 105 -3.67 5.02 -3.22
N ALA A 106 -2.90 5.84 -3.96
CA ALA A 106 -3.27 7.21 -4.30
C ALA A 106 -4.63 7.28 -4.99
N ALA A 107 -4.84 6.43 -6.02
CA ALA A 107 -6.11 6.34 -6.74
C ALA A 107 -7.31 6.01 -5.83
N LEU A 108 -7.13 5.14 -4.84
CA LEU A 108 -8.19 4.82 -3.87
C LEU A 108 -8.47 6.00 -2.94
N VAL A 109 -7.44 6.68 -2.46
CA VAL A 109 -7.60 7.84 -1.57
C VAL A 109 -8.29 8.99 -2.30
N ASP A 110 -7.91 9.27 -3.54
CA ASP A 110 -8.52 10.33 -4.36
C ASP A 110 -9.97 10.06 -4.68
N LYS A 111 -10.34 8.80 -4.88
CA LYS A 111 -11.71 8.43 -5.22
C LYS A 111 -12.61 8.30 -3.99
N TYR A 112 -12.10 7.74 -2.90
CA TYR A 112 -12.89 7.32 -1.74
C TYR A 112 -12.57 8.06 -0.45
N GLY A 113 -11.46 8.79 -0.37
CA GLY A 113 -11.01 9.42 0.87
C GLY A 113 -10.49 8.42 1.89
N LEU A 114 -10.45 8.85 3.16
CA LEU A 114 -9.93 8.07 4.27
C LEU A 114 -10.87 8.10 5.47
N VAL A 115 -10.81 7.04 6.28
CA VAL A 115 -11.52 6.96 7.57
C VAL A 115 -10.58 6.52 8.68
N PRO A 116 -10.79 6.94 9.94
CA PRO A 116 -10.07 6.40 11.09
C PRO A 116 -10.42 4.92 11.30
N LYS A 117 -9.51 4.14 11.85
CA LYS A 117 -9.74 2.72 12.16
C LYS A 117 -10.93 2.49 13.10
N SER A 118 -11.21 3.43 13.99
CA SER A 118 -12.36 3.37 14.88
C SER A 118 -13.71 3.43 14.15
N ALA A 119 -13.77 4.07 12.97
CA ALA A 119 -14.99 4.18 12.17
C ALA A 119 -15.25 2.92 11.31
N TYR A 120 -14.19 2.21 10.91
CA TYR A 120 -14.30 0.98 10.13
C TYR A 120 -13.17 0.00 10.50
N PRO A 121 -13.38 -0.85 11.52
CA PRO A 121 -12.35 -1.73 12.07
C PRO A 121 -12.10 -2.97 11.20
N GLU A 122 -11.04 -3.71 11.55
CA GLU A 122 -10.70 -4.97 10.92
C GLU A 122 -11.80 -6.04 11.12
N SER A 123 -12.19 -6.70 10.02
CA SER A 123 -13.04 -7.90 10.02
C SER A 123 -12.21 -9.19 10.17
N ALA A 124 -12.86 -10.33 10.27
CA ALA A 124 -12.17 -11.63 10.24
C ALA A 124 -11.47 -11.85 8.88
N ASN A 125 -12.16 -11.52 7.78
CA ASN A 125 -11.64 -11.72 6.42
C ASN A 125 -10.62 -10.65 6.01
N SER A 126 -10.57 -9.49 6.63
CA SER A 126 -9.48 -8.54 6.40
C SER A 126 -8.19 -8.98 7.11
N LYS A 127 -8.30 -9.65 8.27
CA LYS A 127 -7.16 -10.22 9.00
C LYS A 127 -6.60 -11.49 8.38
N ASP A 128 -7.42 -12.25 7.66
CA ASP A 128 -7.05 -13.44 6.90
C ASP A 128 -7.85 -13.42 5.60
N SER A 129 -7.21 -12.92 4.52
CA SER A 129 -7.87 -12.65 3.25
C SER A 129 -7.91 -13.84 2.30
N ASP A 130 -7.22 -14.95 2.60
CA ASP A 130 -7.02 -16.07 1.69
C ASP A 130 -8.34 -16.61 1.12
N ALA A 131 -9.29 -16.95 2.01
CA ALA A 131 -10.57 -17.53 1.57
C ALA A 131 -11.42 -16.51 0.79
N PHE A 132 -11.50 -15.26 1.26
CA PHE A 132 -12.22 -14.20 0.58
C PHE A 132 -11.70 -13.99 -0.85
N LYS A 133 -10.38 -13.83 -1.00
CA LYS A 133 -9.74 -13.62 -2.31
C LYS A 133 -9.86 -14.82 -3.21
N GLN A 134 -9.72 -16.03 -2.67
CA GLN A 134 -9.91 -17.27 -3.45
C GLN A 134 -11.30 -17.30 -4.11
N TYR A 135 -12.36 -17.06 -3.34
CA TYR A 135 -13.73 -17.10 -3.88
C TYR A 135 -14.04 -15.91 -4.78
N LEU A 136 -13.55 -14.72 -4.46
CA LEU A 136 -13.71 -13.53 -5.30
C LEU A 136 -13.05 -13.75 -6.66
N ASN A 137 -11.78 -14.16 -6.70
CA ASN A 137 -11.05 -14.44 -7.93
C ASN A 137 -11.70 -15.57 -8.75
N SER A 138 -12.19 -16.62 -8.08
CA SER A 138 -12.93 -17.71 -8.76
C SER A 138 -14.20 -17.18 -9.42
N ARG A 139 -14.95 -16.32 -8.73
CA ARG A 139 -16.18 -15.74 -9.27
C ARG A 139 -15.90 -14.78 -10.43
N LEU A 140 -14.87 -13.96 -10.33
CA LEU A 140 -14.45 -13.06 -11.41
C LEU A 140 -14.06 -13.83 -12.69
N ARG A 141 -13.35 -14.95 -12.54
CA ARG A 141 -13.03 -15.81 -13.71
C ARG A 141 -14.27 -16.44 -14.32
N GLN A 142 -15.30 -16.77 -13.52
CA GLN A 142 -16.59 -17.24 -14.05
C GLN A 142 -17.29 -16.14 -14.85
N PHE A 143 -17.29 -14.90 -14.36
CA PHE A 143 -17.82 -13.75 -15.09
C PHE A 143 -17.07 -13.52 -16.39
N ALA A 144 -15.74 -13.57 -16.38
CA ALA A 144 -14.94 -13.44 -17.60
C ALA A 144 -15.26 -14.51 -18.63
N ALA A 145 -15.46 -15.76 -18.21
CA ALA A 145 -15.84 -16.86 -19.08
C ALA A 145 -17.24 -16.62 -19.71
N ASP A 146 -18.24 -16.26 -18.90
CA ASP A 146 -19.60 -15.97 -19.38
C ASP A 146 -19.61 -14.78 -20.36
N LEU A 147 -18.91 -13.69 -20.06
CA LEU A 147 -18.80 -12.53 -20.97
C LEU A 147 -18.18 -12.91 -22.30
N ARG A 148 -17.12 -13.71 -22.32
CA ARG A 148 -16.45 -14.15 -23.54
C ARG A 148 -17.32 -15.14 -24.35
N GLU A 149 -18.05 -16.05 -23.70
CA GLU A 149 -18.98 -16.95 -24.34
C GLU A 149 -20.15 -16.19 -25.01
N ARG A 150 -20.69 -15.17 -24.32
CA ARG A 150 -21.74 -14.31 -24.90
C ARG A 150 -21.20 -13.49 -26.07
N TYR A 151 -20.00 -12.95 -25.98
CA TYR A 151 -19.34 -12.24 -27.06
C TYR A 151 -19.18 -13.15 -28.30
N ALA A 152 -18.68 -14.36 -28.12
CA ALA A 152 -18.53 -15.35 -29.18
C ALA A 152 -19.88 -15.78 -29.81
N ALA A 153 -20.96 -15.71 -29.03
CA ALA A 153 -22.32 -15.94 -29.50
C ALA A 153 -22.95 -14.73 -30.22
N GLY A 154 -22.24 -13.60 -30.31
CA GLY A 154 -22.67 -12.39 -31.04
C GLY A 154 -23.31 -11.31 -30.18
N ALA A 155 -23.20 -11.38 -28.88
CA ALA A 155 -23.65 -10.28 -27.99
C ALA A 155 -22.87 -9.00 -28.27
N THR A 156 -23.55 -7.88 -28.23
CA THR A 156 -22.94 -6.55 -28.35
C THR A 156 -22.21 -6.16 -27.06
N VAL A 157 -21.27 -5.23 -27.18
CA VAL A 157 -20.54 -4.68 -25.97
C VAL A 157 -21.52 -4.04 -24.97
N ASP A 158 -22.58 -3.37 -25.45
CA ASP A 158 -23.57 -2.75 -24.56
C ASP A 158 -24.37 -3.80 -23.75
N GLU A 159 -24.73 -4.93 -24.39
CA GLU A 159 -25.36 -6.05 -23.68
C GLU A 159 -24.43 -6.67 -22.67
N LEU A 160 -23.14 -6.82 -22.98
CA LEU A 160 -22.15 -7.33 -22.06
C LEU A 160 -21.90 -6.37 -20.87
N ARG A 161 -21.97 -5.05 -21.10
CA ARG A 161 -21.87 -4.06 -20.01
C ARG A 161 -23.03 -4.16 -19.02
N ALA A 162 -24.24 -4.41 -19.49
CA ALA A 162 -25.38 -4.67 -18.61
C ALA A 162 -25.17 -5.93 -17.75
N VAL A 163 -24.58 -7.00 -18.31
CA VAL A 163 -24.20 -8.19 -17.55
C VAL A 163 -23.14 -7.86 -16.49
N LYS A 164 -22.12 -7.06 -16.85
CA LYS A 164 -21.09 -6.61 -15.91
C LYS A 164 -21.68 -5.85 -14.72
N ASP A 165 -22.70 -5.01 -14.91
CA ASP A 165 -23.35 -4.27 -13.82
C ASP A 165 -23.99 -5.22 -12.80
N ASP A 166 -24.64 -6.28 -13.26
CA ASP A 166 -25.18 -7.35 -12.40
C ASP A 166 -24.05 -8.13 -11.68
N ASP A 167 -22.95 -8.41 -12.39
CA ASP A 167 -21.77 -9.07 -11.85
C ASP A 167 -21.14 -8.23 -10.74
N MET A 168 -20.98 -6.91 -10.95
CA MET A 168 -20.45 -5.99 -9.94
C MET A 168 -21.35 -5.87 -8.71
N SER A 169 -22.68 -5.98 -8.86
CA SER A 169 -23.61 -6.07 -7.73
C SER A 169 -23.36 -7.34 -6.89
N THR A 170 -22.95 -8.42 -7.54
CA THR A 170 -22.56 -9.66 -6.83
C THR A 170 -21.22 -9.48 -6.12
N VAL A 171 -20.25 -8.82 -6.74
CA VAL A 171 -18.94 -8.46 -6.11
C VAL A 171 -19.17 -7.60 -4.86
N TYR A 172 -19.99 -6.56 -4.96
CA TYR A 172 -20.35 -5.71 -3.81
C TYR A 172 -20.89 -6.53 -2.64
N ARG A 173 -21.85 -7.41 -2.91
CA ARG A 173 -22.41 -8.28 -1.88
C ARG A 173 -21.37 -9.20 -1.24
N MET A 174 -20.42 -9.75 -2.01
CA MET A 174 -19.32 -10.55 -1.49
C MET A 174 -18.40 -9.73 -0.59
N CYS A 175 -18.06 -8.52 -1.00
CA CYS A 175 -17.26 -7.58 -0.21
C CYS A 175 -17.98 -7.18 1.08
N ALA A 176 -19.26 -6.80 1.01
CA ALA A 176 -20.04 -6.37 2.16
C ALA A 176 -20.21 -7.48 3.22
N ILE A 177 -20.46 -8.72 2.77
CA ILE A 177 -20.56 -9.88 3.69
C ILE A 177 -19.20 -10.17 4.34
N SER A 178 -18.09 -10.02 3.61
CA SER A 178 -16.76 -10.42 4.09
C SER A 178 -16.07 -9.34 4.93
N LEU A 179 -16.25 -8.08 4.59
CA LEU A 179 -15.52 -6.95 5.15
C LEU A 179 -16.41 -5.99 5.96
N GLY A 180 -17.73 -6.06 5.82
CA GLY A 180 -18.72 -5.09 6.28
C GLY A 180 -19.03 -4.05 5.20
N GLU A 181 -20.06 -3.25 5.42
CA GLU A 181 -20.37 -2.11 4.53
C GLU A 181 -19.55 -0.90 4.96
N PRO A 182 -18.83 -0.24 4.02
CA PRO A 182 -18.04 0.94 4.34
C PRO A 182 -18.97 2.12 4.69
N PRO A 183 -18.61 2.96 5.67
CA PRO A 183 -19.44 4.09 6.08
C PRO A 183 -19.43 5.18 5.00
N GLU A 184 -20.60 5.68 4.65
CA GLU A 184 -20.74 6.89 3.83
C GLU A 184 -20.38 8.16 4.65
N LYS A 185 -20.69 8.13 5.93
CA LYS A 185 -20.41 9.19 6.91
C LYS A 185 -20.08 8.58 8.26
N PHE A 186 -19.27 9.27 9.04
CA PHE A 186 -18.90 8.82 10.39
C PHE A 186 -18.74 10.00 11.35
N ASP A 187 -18.84 9.71 12.63
CA ASP A 187 -18.50 10.63 13.69
C ASP A 187 -17.04 10.43 14.10
N PHE A 188 -16.36 11.53 14.38
CA PHE A 188 -14.94 11.51 14.75
C PHE A 188 -14.68 12.43 15.93
N LEU A 189 -13.89 11.96 16.88
CA LEU A 189 -13.42 12.72 18.02
C LEU A 189 -11.93 12.43 18.26
N ALA A 190 -11.12 13.47 18.24
CA ALA A 190 -9.70 13.41 18.65
C ALA A 190 -9.40 14.51 19.67
N ARG A 191 -8.43 14.21 20.56
CA ARG A 191 -7.83 15.19 21.45
C ARG A 191 -6.43 15.47 20.97
N VAL A 192 -6.19 16.70 20.49
CA VAL A 192 -4.94 17.13 19.86
C VAL A 192 -4.23 18.15 20.74
N SER A 193 -2.90 18.12 20.77
CA SER A 193 -2.09 19.15 21.40
C SER A 193 -1.77 20.25 20.38
N ASP A 194 -1.81 21.53 20.82
CA ASP A 194 -1.34 22.61 19.97
C ASP A 194 0.19 22.63 20.00
N ASP A 195 0.83 22.29 18.86
CA ASP A 195 2.30 22.22 18.74
C ASP A 195 3.00 23.60 18.81
N ASP A 196 2.29 24.71 18.70
CA ASP A 196 2.86 26.09 18.74
C ASP A 196 3.57 26.46 20.05
N LYS A 197 3.60 25.58 21.06
CA LYS A 197 4.22 25.86 22.37
C LYS A 197 5.47 25.04 22.70
N LYS A 198 5.99 24.21 21.80
CA LYS A 198 7.16 23.34 22.10
C LYS A 198 8.53 23.97 21.82
N ASP A 199 8.61 25.00 20.99
CA ASP A 199 9.91 25.57 20.61
C ASP A 199 10.49 26.62 21.59
N ASP A 200 9.73 27.08 22.59
CA ASP A 200 10.18 28.12 23.53
C ASP A 200 10.74 27.59 24.86
N LYS A 201 10.93 26.28 25.04
CA LYS A 201 11.52 25.72 26.26
C LYS A 201 12.91 25.09 26.04
N LYS A 202 13.86 25.85 25.53
CA LYS A 202 15.29 25.62 25.72
C LYS A 202 15.89 26.86 26.39
N SER A 203 15.96 26.81 27.70
CA SER A 203 17.01 27.34 28.58
C SER A 203 16.45 27.74 29.95
N GLY A 204 16.99 27.16 31.01
CA GLY A 204 17.01 27.82 32.31
C GLY A 204 16.24 27.13 33.43
N GLU A 205 17.02 26.43 34.24
CA GLU A 205 16.96 26.37 35.70
C GLU A 205 15.87 25.60 36.44
N ASP A 206 16.35 24.81 37.40
CA ASP A 206 15.69 24.05 38.44
C ASP A 206 14.49 24.77 39.10
N GLU A 207 13.31 24.19 39.03
CA GLU A 207 12.26 24.40 40.02
C GLU A 207 11.66 23.08 40.46
N ALA A 208 12.04 22.70 41.68
CA ALA A 208 11.43 21.61 42.44
C ALA A 208 10.01 21.94 42.84
N ASP A 209 9.17 20.92 42.69
CA ASP A 209 7.96 20.65 43.47
C ASP A 209 6.82 21.70 43.44
N LYS A 210 6.04 21.71 42.37
CA LYS A 210 4.64 22.19 42.40
C LYS A 210 3.67 21.09 41.93
N PRO A 211 2.53 20.87 42.60
CA PRO A 211 1.58 19.86 42.20
C PRO A 211 1.01 20.22 40.80
N LYS A 212 1.18 19.33 39.85
CA LYS A 212 0.62 19.46 38.48
C LYS A 212 -0.90 19.36 38.52
N THR A 213 -1.60 20.43 38.85
CA THR A 213 -3.01 20.64 38.52
C THR A 213 -3.08 21.29 37.12
N GLY A 214 -2.50 20.66 36.12
CA GLY A 214 -2.65 21.07 34.74
C GLY A 214 -4.00 20.54 34.21
N LYS A 215 -4.94 21.43 33.94
CA LYS A 215 -6.03 21.13 33.00
C LYS A 215 -5.36 20.67 31.72
N ASP A 216 -5.80 19.48 31.22
CA ASP A 216 -5.41 18.94 29.93
C ASP A 216 -5.84 19.97 28.85
N GLU A 217 -4.92 20.84 28.41
CA GLU A 217 -5.18 21.93 27.45
C GLU A 217 -5.30 21.41 26.00
N ARG A 218 -5.61 20.11 25.83
CA ARG A 218 -5.78 19.54 24.48
C ARG A 218 -7.05 20.08 23.85
N ARG A 219 -6.91 20.62 22.64
CA ARG A 219 -8.06 20.97 21.78
C ARG A 219 -8.78 19.70 21.35
N GLN A 220 -10.11 19.73 21.32
CA GLN A 220 -10.92 18.65 20.75
C GLN A 220 -11.27 18.97 19.31
N ILE A 221 -10.94 18.04 18.41
CA ILE A 221 -11.51 17.99 17.07
C ILE A 221 -12.75 17.09 17.16
N ARG A 222 -13.90 17.63 16.84
CA ARG A 222 -15.17 16.88 16.81
C ARG A 222 -15.84 17.09 15.47
N GLU A 223 -16.12 15.97 14.78
CA GLU A 223 -16.91 15.94 13.55
C GLU A 223 -18.12 15.04 13.77
N THR A 224 -19.26 15.43 13.21
CA THR A 224 -20.48 14.64 13.21
C THR A 224 -20.95 14.47 11.78
N GLY A 225 -21.04 13.23 11.31
CA GLY A 225 -21.48 12.89 9.96
C GLY A 225 -20.56 13.39 8.86
N ILE A 226 -19.24 13.43 9.10
CA ILE A 226 -18.24 13.76 8.07
C ILE A 226 -18.10 12.62 7.08
N THR A 227 -17.95 12.93 5.78
CA THR A 227 -17.65 11.92 4.74
C THR A 227 -16.17 11.58 4.74
N PRO A 228 -15.77 10.37 4.24
CA PRO A 228 -14.36 9.99 4.11
C PRO A 228 -13.52 10.98 3.29
N MET A 229 -14.08 11.53 2.22
CA MET A 229 -13.41 12.52 1.38
C MET A 229 -13.23 13.87 2.09
N GLU A 230 -14.26 14.35 2.81
CA GLU A 230 -14.13 15.56 3.62
C GLU A 230 -13.10 15.39 4.72
N PHE A 231 -13.04 14.20 5.35
CA PHE A 231 -12.05 13.90 6.37
C PHE A 231 -10.61 13.93 5.79
N TYR A 232 -10.39 13.27 4.65
CA TYR A 232 -9.11 13.30 3.96
C TYR A 232 -8.67 14.73 3.65
N LYS A 233 -9.49 15.48 2.91
CA LYS A 233 -9.15 16.85 2.46
C LYS A 233 -9.00 17.85 3.60
N LYS A 234 -9.68 17.65 4.71
CA LYS A 234 -9.66 18.58 5.84
C LYS A 234 -8.51 18.35 6.79
N TYR A 235 -8.09 17.10 6.98
CA TYR A 235 -7.24 16.71 8.08
C TYR A 235 -5.92 16.06 7.69
N VAL A 236 -5.82 15.44 6.53
CA VAL A 236 -4.58 14.79 6.11
C VAL A 236 -3.69 15.79 5.38
N PRO A 237 -2.49 16.12 5.91
CA PRO A 237 -1.67 17.21 5.37
C PRO A 237 -0.81 16.79 4.17
N VAL A 238 -1.16 15.70 3.52
CA VAL A 238 -0.43 15.14 2.37
C VAL A 238 -1.39 15.00 1.20
N ASP A 239 -1.06 15.62 0.09
CA ASP A 239 -1.68 15.31 -1.19
C ASP A 239 -0.94 14.10 -1.80
N VAL A 240 -1.68 13.00 -2.00
CA VAL A 240 -1.08 11.75 -2.48
C VAL A 240 -0.57 11.85 -3.92
N ASP A 241 -1.07 12.81 -4.70
CA ASP A 241 -0.66 13.08 -6.08
C ASP A 241 0.67 13.84 -6.19
N ASP A 242 1.10 14.52 -5.13
CA ASP A 242 2.38 15.24 -5.10
C ASP A 242 3.60 14.30 -5.04
N LEU A 243 3.38 12.99 -4.82
CA LEU A 243 4.46 12.03 -4.63
C LEU A 243 4.77 11.25 -5.91
N VAL A 244 6.07 11.10 -6.19
CA VAL A 244 6.57 10.41 -7.39
C VAL A 244 7.23 9.10 -7.01
N THR A 245 6.88 8.02 -7.72
CA THR A 245 7.53 6.72 -7.55
C THR A 245 8.87 6.69 -8.29
N LEU A 246 9.95 6.51 -7.54
CA LEU A 246 11.27 6.21 -8.07
C LEU A 246 11.53 4.71 -8.00
N CYS A 247 12.18 4.17 -9.03
CA CYS A 247 12.66 2.79 -9.05
C CYS A 247 14.14 2.76 -9.46
N ASN A 248 14.85 1.72 -9.03
CA ASN A 248 16.16 1.40 -9.56
C ASN A 248 16.10 0.05 -10.26
N VAL A 249 15.99 0.08 -11.59
CA VAL A 249 15.89 -1.08 -12.47
C VAL A 249 17.06 -1.02 -13.48
N PRO A 250 18.24 -1.60 -13.16
CA PRO A 250 19.47 -1.45 -13.97
C PRO A 250 19.51 -2.39 -15.19
N MET A 251 18.38 -2.68 -15.81
CA MET A 251 18.26 -3.51 -17.00
C MET A 251 18.58 -2.70 -18.26
N ALA A 252 19.28 -3.29 -19.23
CA ALA A 252 19.60 -2.64 -20.50
C ALA A 252 18.34 -2.20 -21.29
N SER A 253 17.23 -2.96 -21.15
CA SER A 253 15.92 -2.65 -21.74
C SER A 253 15.19 -1.50 -21.05
N ARG A 254 15.71 -1.00 -19.93
CA ARG A 254 15.09 0.05 -19.09
C ARG A 254 16.11 1.16 -18.76
N PRO A 255 16.56 1.98 -19.73
CA PRO A 255 17.51 3.08 -19.49
C PRO A 255 17.09 3.98 -18.32
N PHE A 256 18.08 4.47 -17.54
CA PHE A 256 17.85 5.41 -16.45
C PHE A 256 17.35 6.78 -16.94
N ASN A 257 16.80 7.56 -16.01
CA ASN A 257 16.29 8.92 -16.22
C ASN A 257 15.13 8.97 -17.23
N LYS A 258 14.31 7.92 -17.23
CA LYS A 258 13.10 7.83 -18.05
C LYS A 258 11.93 7.39 -17.19
N ARG A 259 10.72 7.86 -17.58
CA ARG A 259 9.45 7.40 -17.02
C ARG A 259 8.97 6.18 -17.79
N TYR A 260 8.50 5.20 -17.05
CA TYR A 260 7.93 3.96 -17.56
C TYR A 260 6.51 3.79 -17.05
N ARG A 261 5.67 3.16 -17.86
CA ARG A 261 4.33 2.73 -17.50
C ARG A 261 4.22 1.22 -17.69
N ILE A 262 3.65 0.53 -16.70
CA ILE A 262 3.39 -0.91 -16.79
C ILE A 262 1.90 -1.09 -17.09
N ARG A 263 1.57 -1.60 -18.26
CA ARG A 263 0.19 -1.77 -18.73
C ARG A 263 -0.56 -2.82 -17.91
N TYR A 264 -1.86 -2.61 -17.75
CA TYR A 264 -2.80 -3.48 -17.02
C TYR A 264 -2.47 -3.61 -15.51
N THR A 265 -1.96 -2.55 -14.92
CA THR A 265 -1.57 -2.52 -13.50
C THR A 265 -2.41 -1.55 -12.66
N ALA A 266 -3.43 -0.93 -13.21
CA ALA A 266 -4.36 -0.12 -12.46
C ALA A 266 -5.25 -0.97 -11.55
N ASN A 267 -5.60 -0.45 -10.35
CA ASN A 267 -6.73 -0.96 -9.60
C ASN A 267 -8.00 -0.15 -9.92
N VAL A 268 -7.90 1.17 -10.02
CA VAL A 268 -8.97 2.08 -10.43
C VAL A 268 -8.79 2.35 -11.93
N ALA A 269 -9.73 1.90 -12.77
CA ALA A 269 -9.58 1.91 -14.22
C ALA A 269 -9.31 3.31 -14.80
N GLU A 270 -9.99 4.32 -14.30
CA GLU A 270 -9.85 5.71 -14.74
C GLU A 270 -8.59 6.42 -14.24
N ALA A 271 -7.95 5.93 -13.18
CA ALA A 271 -6.73 6.52 -12.64
C ALA A 271 -5.47 6.15 -13.44
N GLY A 272 -5.57 5.10 -14.26
CA GLY A 272 -4.48 4.64 -15.12
C GLY A 272 -3.48 3.71 -14.43
N ASP A 273 -2.55 3.25 -15.25
CA ASP A 273 -1.56 2.24 -14.89
C ASP A 273 -0.41 2.80 -14.03
N MET A 274 0.31 1.88 -13.37
CA MET A 274 1.52 2.21 -12.60
C MET A 274 2.56 2.93 -13.46
N GLU A 275 3.04 4.07 -12.96
CA GLU A 275 4.15 4.81 -13.53
C GLU A 275 5.30 4.95 -12.51
N PHE A 276 6.52 4.92 -13.00
CA PHE A 276 7.72 5.18 -12.20
C PHE A 276 8.82 5.84 -13.01
N VAL A 277 9.71 6.53 -12.32
CA VAL A 277 10.96 7.06 -12.91
C VAL A 277 12.09 6.11 -12.54
N ASN A 278 12.75 5.55 -13.56
CA ASN A 278 13.92 4.71 -13.35
C ASN A 278 15.16 5.57 -13.15
N VAL A 279 15.83 5.44 -12.01
CA VAL A 279 16.99 6.27 -11.64
C VAL A 279 18.20 5.41 -11.24
N PRO A 280 19.45 5.94 -11.40
CA PRO A 280 20.64 5.30 -10.85
C PRO A 280 20.53 5.09 -9.34
N LEU A 281 21.25 4.11 -8.80
CA LEU A 281 21.15 3.70 -7.39
C LEU A 281 21.57 4.81 -6.41
N ASP A 282 22.56 5.61 -6.77
CA ASP A 282 23.02 6.76 -5.98
C ASP A 282 21.95 7.85 -5.87
N VAL A 283 21.26 8.14 -6.99
CA VAL A 283 20.10 9.07 -7.01
C VAL A 283 18.96 8.52 -6.16
N PHE A 284 18.65 7.23 -6.30
CA PHE A 284 17.61 6.55 -5.53
C PHE A 284 17.88 6.63 -4.02
N LYS A 285 19.11 6.30 -3.58
CA LYS A 285 19.52 6.37 -2.19
C LYS A 285 19.53 7.81 -1.67
N LYS A 286 20.02 8.76 -2.48
CA LYS A 286 20.05 10.17 -2.10
C LYS A 286 18.64 10.71 -1.87
N ALA A 287 17.69 10.41 -2.74
CA ALA A 287 16.31 10.85 -2.58
C ALA A 287 15.70 10.33 -1.25
N ALA A 288 15.97 9.08 -0.89
CA ALA A 288 15.54 8.51 0.37
C ALA A 288 16.16 9.22 1.59
N VAL A 289 17.47 9.48 1.56
CA VAL A 289 18.18 10.20 2.63
C VAL A 289 17.66 11.64 2.75
N ASP A 290 17.47 12.32 1.64
CA ASP A 290 16.97 13.71 1.63
C ASP A 290 15.56 13.79 2.23
N GLN A 291 14.66 12.86 1.88
CA GLN A 291 13.28 12.83 2.39
C GLN A 291 13.22 12.58 3.90
N ILE A 292 13.97 11.59 4.41
CA ILE A 292 14.05 11.32 5.86
C ILE A 292 14.70 12.50 6.59
N SER A 293 15.74 13.12 5.99
CA SER A 293 16.39 14.30 6.57
C SER A 293 15.48 15.52 6.63
N ALA A 294 14.52 15.60 5.73
CA ALA A 294 13.46 16.62 5.76
C ALA A 294 12.35 16.31 6.79
N GLY A 295 12.40 15.16 7.46
CA GLY A 295 11.45 14.75 8.49
C GLY A 295 10.25 13.96 7.95
N HIS A 296 10.31 13.45 6.71
CA HIS A 296 9.21 12.73 6.08
C HIS A 296 9.52 11.24 5.93
N PRO A 297 8.61 10.34 6.31
CA PRO A 297 8.77 8.90 6.10
C PRO A 297 8.66 8.55 4.60
N ILE A 298 9.16 7.37 4.25
CA ILE A 298 9.18 6.89 2.87
C ILE A 298 8.36 5.62 2.75
N TRP A 299 7.48 5.56 1.75
CA TRP A 299 6.95 4.30 1.27
C TRP A 299 8.03 3.58 0.46
N PHE A 300 8.32 2.34 0.81
CA PHE A 300 9.43 1.58 0.22
C PHE A 300 8.99 0.13 -0.06
N ALA A 301 9.40 -0.40 -1.20
CA ALA A 301 9.16 -1.80 -1.55
C ALA A 301 10.43 -2.43 -2.15
N CYS A 302 10.70 -3.66 -1.77
CA CYS A 302 11.84 -4.43 -2.27
C CYS A 302 11.60 -5.93 -2.16
N ASP A 303 12.58 -6.74 -2.58
CA ASP A 303 12.64 -8.14 -2.22
C ASP A 303 13.07 -8.30 -0.76
N CYS A 304 12.10 -8.50 0.11
CA CYS A 304 12.33 -8.74 1.53
C CYS A 304 12.57 -10.22 1.85
N THR A 305 12.14 -11.12 0.97
CA THR A 305 12.15 -12.57 1.27
C THR A 305 13.57 -13.13 1.24
N GLN A 306 14.35 -12.80 0.22
CA GLN A 306 15.72 -13.29 0.06
C GLN A 306 16.68 -12.69 1.10
N PHE A 307 16.53 -11.40 1.42
CA PHE A 307 17.54 -10.63 2.16
C PHE A 307 17.17 -10.37 3.61
N SER A 308 16.09 -10.98 4.14
CA SER A 308 15.68 -10.77 5.53
C SER A 308 16.07 -11.94 6.45
N LEU A 309 16.62 -11.58 7.62
CA LEU A 309 16.71 -12.49 8.75
C LEU A 309 15.71 -12.02 9.82
N ARG A 310 14.45 -12.43 9.67
CA ARG A 310 13.31 -11.97 10.51
C ARG A 310 13.56 -12.17 12.00
N ALA A 311 14.18 -13.30 12.40
CA ALA A 311 14.46 -13.58 13.80
C ALA A 311 15.48 -12.61 14.43
N ALA A 312 16.34 -11.98 13.62
CA ALA A 312 17.34 -11.02 14.06
C ALA A 312 16.93 -9.57 13.77
N GLY A 313 15.88 -9.36 12.97
CA GLY A 313 15.32 -8.04 12.68
C GLY A 313 16.19 -7.18 11.77
N TYR A 314 16.83 -7.76 10.75
CA TYR A 314 17.61 -7.01 9.76
C TYR A 314 17.51 -7.56 8.34
N PHE A 315 17.88 -6.73 7.38
CA PHE A 315 18.06 -7.06 5.97
C PHE A 315 19.53 -6.90 5.59
N ASP A 316 20.10 -7.94 5.00
CA ASP A 316 21.50 -7.92 4.55
C ASP A 316 21.69 -8.99 3.47
N CYS A 317 22.48 -8.70 2.44
CA CYS A 317 22.80 -9.68 1.38
C CYS A 317 23.53 -10.91 1.93
N ASP A 318 24.22 -10.78 3.07
CA ASP A 318 24.89 -11.87 3.78
C ASP A 318 24.02 -12.52 4.88
N SER A 319 22.70 -12.27 4.90
CA SER A 319 21.79 -12.81 5.92
C SER A 319 21.82 -14.34 5.99
N VAL A 320 21.98 -15.00 4.83
CA VAL A 320 22.10 -16.44 4.69
C VAL A 320 23.33 -16.76 3.85
N ARG A 321 24.24 -17.52 4.40
CA ARG A 321 25.51 -17.88 3.76
C ARG A 321 25.35 -19.17 2.93
N VAL A 322 24.51 -19.11 1.90
CA VAL A 322 24.22 -20.25 1.02
C VAL A 322 25.44 -20.62 0.16
N ASP A 323 26.26 -19.64 -0.18
CA ASP A 323 27.54 -19.80 -0.84
C ASP A 323 28.47 -20.77 -0.08
N GLN A 324 28.59 -20.57 1.23
CA GLN A 324 29.37 -21.45 2.12
C GLN A 324 28.70 -22.80 2.33
N LEU A 325 27.37 -22.84 2.44
CA LEU A 325 26.62 -24.06 2.65
C LEU A 325 26.76 -25.02 1.46
N PHE A 326 26.63 -24.50 0.25
CA PHE A 326 26.64 -25.30 -0.97
C PHE A 326 28.00 -25.34 -1.69
N GLY A 327 28.95 -24.52 -1.25
CA GLY A 327 30.30 -24.44 -1.85
C GLY A 327 30.30 -23.91 -3.30
N THR A 328 29.35 -23.04 -3.60
CA THR A 328 29.22 -22.42 -4.93
C THR A 328 28.81 -20.96 -4.80
N ASP A 329 29.10 -20.20 -5.84
CA ASP A 329 28.73 -18.79 -5.92
C ASP A 329 27.24 -18.63 -6.24
N PHE A 330 26.58 -17.71 -5.53
CA PHE A 330 25.19 -17.27 -5.74
C PHE A 330 25.14 -15.79 -6.09
N ASP A 331 26.26 -15.20 -6.52
CA ASP A 331 26.36 -13.78 -6.87
C ASP A 331 25.63 -13.52 -8.20
N PHE A 332 24.37 -13.07 -8.08
CA PHE A 332 23.50 -12.76 -9.19
C PHE A 332 23.25 -11.27 -9.22
N ASP A 333 23.81 -10.56 -10.19
CA ASP A 333 23.65 -9.10 -10.25
C ASP A 333 22.19 -8.68 -10.40
N LYS A 334 21.86 -7.48 -9.91
CA LYS A 334 20.48 -6.98 -9.83
C LYS A 334 19.78 -6.93 -11.20
N ALA A 335 20.52 -6.65 -12.29
CA ALA A 335 19.91 -6.58 -13.62
C ALA A 335 19.42 -7.94 -14.07
N HIS A 336 20.27 -8.97 -13.96
CA HIS A 336 19.90 -10.34 -14.27
C HIS A 336 18.84 -10.89 -13.30
N GLY A 337 18.98 -10.62 -11.99
CA GLY A 337 17.98 -11.03 -11.00
C GLY A 337 16.56 -10.53 -11.33
N LEU A 338 16.45 -9.28 -11.77
CA LEU A 338 15.17 -8.72 -12.23
C LEU A 338 14.71 -9.30 -13.58
N GLU A 339 15.64 -9.49 -14.53
CA GLU A 339 15.32 -9.97 -15.88
C GLU A 339 14.87 -11.43 -15.87
N TYR A 340 15.45 -12.24 -15.01
CA TYR A 340 15.14 -13.67 -14.87
C TYR A 340 14.12 -13.97 -13.77
N GLY A 341 13.60 -12.93 -13.07
CA GLY A 341 12.55 -13.08 -12.06
C GLY A 341 13.01 -13.70 -10.74
N ASP A 342 14.33 -13.67 -10.46
CA ASP A 342 14.93 -14.22 -9.23
C ASP A 342 14.66 -13.33 -8.01
N SER A 343 14.59 -12.02 -8.17
CA SER A 343 14.41 -11.05 -7.09
C SER A 343 13.26 -10.06 -7.35
N PRO A 344 12.00 -10.52 -7.38
CA PRO A 344 10.86 -9.64 -7.50
C PRO A 344 10.60 -8.87 -6.21
N SER A 345 10.13 -7.63 -6.31
CA SER A 345 9.63 -6.90 -5.14
C SER A 345 8.41 -7.62 -4.57
N ASN A 346 8.47 -8.03 -3.31
CA ASN A 346 7.46 -8.87 -2.67
C ASN A 346 6.90 -8.33 -1.36
N HIS A 347 7.43 -7.20 -0.86
CA HIS A 347 6.93 -6.59 0.35
C HIS A 347 7.15 -5.07 0.34
N ALA A 348 6.18 -4.34 0.89
CA ALA A 348 6.26 -2.91 1.12
C ALA A 348 6.24 -2.58 2.61
N MET A 349 6.95 -1.53 2.98
CA MET A 349 7.08 -1.03 4.34
C MET A 349 7.28 0.48 4.37
N THR A 350 7.25 1.07 5.55
CA THR A 350 7.60 2.48 5.77
C THR A 350 8.99 2.57 6.38
N LEU A 351 9.83 3.39 5.80
CA LEU A 351 11.14 3.75 6.34
C LEU A 351 11.06 5.08 7.07
#